data_a256b5e544379c9988f521e9d2e2e124
#
_entry.id   a256b5e544379c9988f521e9d2e2e124
#
_cell.length_a   1.000
_cell.length_b   1.000
_cell.length_c   1.000
_cell.angle_alpha   90.00
_cell.angle_beta   90.00
_cell.angle_gamma   90.00
#
_symmetry.space_group_name_H-M   'P 1'
#
loop_
_entity.id
_entity.type
_entity.pdbx_description
1 polymer ?
#
loop_
_entity_poly.entity_id
_entity_poly.type
_entity_poly.pdbx_seq_one_letter_code
_entity_poly.pdbx_strand_id
1 'polypeptide(L)'
;MGTITLIRHGQASFGKANYDQLSELGFRQGRELGRWFSDCQTRLDRIVTGSLARHKQTASACCETLASDLAPDSAWETLREFNEYDHVQMLHRQEPGFADPAWVKALFMDHPDPRKEFQRIFSAAFARWIGGQHDADYDEPWQAFRARCIRGLEILIDSAARSQHIAVFTSGGPISAITQHLLKMPDSEAAKLNSSIINASTTKILFQPGHVTLSALNSHAHFERLSGESLITYR
;
A
#
# COMPACT_ATOMS: atom_id res chain seq x y z
N MET A 1 -11.90 -21.63 5.96
CA MET A 1 -11.58 -20.23 6.25
C MET A 1 -10.84 -19.67 5.05
N GLY A 2 -11.25 -18.54 4.51
CA GLY A 2 -10.55 -17.87 3.41
C GLY A 2 -9.46 -16.94 3.92
N THR A 3 -8.57 -16.53 3.02
CA THR A 3 -7.44 -15.64 3.34
C THR A 3 -7.37 -14.50 2.32
N ILE A 4 -7.25 -13.28 2.79
CA ILE A 4 -6.87 -12.13 1.98
C ILE A 4 -5.49 -11.66 2.45
N THR A 5 -4.53 -11.60 1.54
CA THR A 5 -3.20 -11.05 1.81
C THR A 5 -3.08 -9.72 1.08
N LEU A 6 -3.14 -8.62 1.84
CA LEU A 6 -2.84 -7.29 1.33
C LEU A 6 -1.31 -7.13 1.23
N ILE A 7 -0.83 -6.69 0.08
CA ILE A 7 0.60 -6.56 -0.23
C ILE A 7 0.85 -5.10 -0.62
N ARG A 8 1.68 -4.40 0.14
CA ARG A 8 2.12 -3.08 -0.27
C ARG A 8 3.01 -3.19 -1.51
N HIS A 9 2.85 -2.29 -2.48
CA HIS A 9 3.74 -2.24 -3.63
C HIS A 9 5.21 -2.11 -3.22
N GLY A 10 6.11 -2.59 -4.05
CA GLY A 10 7.55 -2.38 -3.93
C GLY A 10 7.93 -0.90 -3.95
N GLN A 11 9.18 -0.57 -3.65
CA GLN A 11 9.64 0.81 -3.66
C GLN A 11 9.36 1.49 -5.00
N ALA A 12 8.69 2.64 -4.97
CA ALA A 12 8.45 3.45 -6.15
C ALA A 12 9.66 4.31 -6.53
N SER A 13 9.71 4.75 -7.79
CA SER A 13 10.76 5.60 -8.35
C SER A 13 10.60 7.06 -7.89
N PHE A 14 11.03 7.37 -6.67
CA PHE A 14 10.98 8.73 -6.15
C PHE A 14 11.88 9.67 -6.96
N GLY A 15 11.36 10.86 -7.33
CA GLY A 15 12.14 11.89 -8.04
C GLY A 15 12.31 11.67 -9.55
N LYS A 16 11.71 10.62 -10.14
CA LYS A 16 11.65 10.44 -11.59
C LYS A 16 10.38 11.07 -12.17
N ALA A 17 10.38 11.33 -13.47
CA ALA A 17 9.26 11.94 -14.19
C ALA A 17 7.93 11.17 -14.08
N ASN A 18 8.00 9.87 -13.80
CA ASN A 18 6.82 9.03 -13.52
C ASN A 18 6.97 8.34 -12.16
N TYR A 19 6.38 8.95 -11.14
CA TYR A 19 6.38 8.42 -9.76
C TYR A 19 5.57 7.12 -9.62
N ASP A 20 4.62 6.86 -10.52
CA ASP A 20 3.77 5.66 -10.46
C ASP A 20 4.45 4.39 -10.99
N GLN A 21 5.78 4.32 -10.97
CA GLN A 21 6.55 3.14 -11.37
C GLN A 21 7.44 2.65 -10.23
N LEU A 22 7.72 1.35 -10.23
CA LEU A 22 8.69 0.78 -9.30
C LEU A 22 10.12 1.24 -9.66
N SER A 23 10.96 1.34 -8.64
CA SER A 23 12.41 1.34 -8.78
C SER A 23 12.92 -0.08 -9.06
N GLU A 24 14.19 -0.23 -9.47
CA GLU A 24 14.82 -1.55 -9.59
C GLU A 24 14.74 -2.34 -8.27
N LEU A 25 14.94 -1.65 -7.14
CA LEU A 25 14.77 -2.23 -5.83
C LEU A 25 13.34 -2.70 -5.59
N GLY A 26 12.34 -1.92 -6.04
CA GLY A 26 10.93 -2.30 -5.94
C GLY A 26 10.58 -3.58 -6.71
N PHE A 27 11.10 -3.74 -7.92
CA PHE A 27 10.97 -5.00 -8.68
C PHE A 27 11.66 -6.16 -7.95
N ARG A 28 12.84 -5.94 -7.40
CA ARG A 28 13.55 -6.95 -6.62
C ARG A 28 12.75 -7.36 -5.39
N GLN A 29 12.17 -6.41 -4.65
CA GLN A 29 11.31 -6.68 -3.50
C GLN A 29 10.10 -7.56 -3.88
N GLY A 30 9.48 -7.29 -5.03
CA GLY A 30 8.40 -8.13 -5.56
C GLY A 30 8.85 -9.57 -5.85
N ARG A 31 10.01 -9.76 -6.49
CA ARG A 31 10.57 -11.09 -6.78
C ARG A 31 10.91 -11.87 -5.51
N GLU A 32 11.48 -11.23 -4.49
CA GLU A 32 11.77 -11.88 -3.21
C GLU A 32 10.50 -12.33 -2.49
N LEU A 33 9.41 -11.56 -2.59
CA LEU A 33 8.12 -11.98 -2.08
C LEU A 33 7.58 -13.21 -2.82
N GLY A 34 7.71 -13.26 -4.15
CA GLY A 34 7.31 -14.42 -4.96
C GLY A 34 8.10 -15.69 -4.60
N ARG A 35 9.42 -15.57 -4.43
CA ARG A 35 10.27 -16.68 -3.94
C ARG A 35 9.82 -17.18 -2.56
N TRP A 36 9.54 -16.25 -1.66
CA TRP A 36 9.04 -16.57 -0.32
C TRP A 36 7.73 -17.34 -0.38
N PHE A 37 6.78 -16.91 -1.19
CA PHE A 37 5.53 -17.63 -1.37
C PHE A 37 5.76 -19.04 -1.94
N SER A 38 6.70 -19.21 -2.89
CA SER A 38 7.09 -20.51 -3.43
C SER A 38 7.72 -21.41 -2.37
N ASP A 39 8.69 -20.90 -1.61
CA ASP A 39 9.37 -21.65 -0.55
C ASP A 39 8.41 -22.10 0.55
N CYS A 40 7.41 -21.25 0.86
CA CYS A 40 6.34 -21.57 1.81
C CYS A 40 5.21 -22.41 1.19
N GLN A 41 5.31 -22.80 -0.08
CA GLN A 41 4.23 -23.49 -0.81
C GLN A 41 2.88 -22.77 -0.70
N THR A 42 2.93 -21.43 -0.69
CA THR A 42 1.74 -20.60 -0.58
C THR A 42 0.96 -20.66 -1.90
N ARG A 43 -0.23 -21.26 -1.85
CA ARG A 43 -1.14 -21.24 -2.99
C ARG A 43 -1.90 -19.92 -3.00
N LEU A 44 -1.86 -19.23 -4.13
CA LEU A 44 -2.71 -18.08 -4.42
C LEU A 44 -3.77 -18.52 -5.42
N ASP A 45 -5.05 -18.29 -5.12
CA ASP A 45 -6.16 -18.68 -6.00
C ASP A 45 -6.65 -17.51 -6.86
N ARG A 46 -6.39 -16.26 -6.42
CA ARG A 46 -6.86 -15.05 -7.10
C ARG A 46 -5.91 -13.90 -6.85
N ILE A 47 -5.63 -13.13 -7.90
CA ILE A 47 -4.83 -11.90 -7.82
C ILE A 47 -5.73 -10.70 -8.11
N VAL A 48 -5.64 -9.71 -7.25
CA VAL A 48 -6.32 -8.42 -7.37
C VAL A 48 -5.28 -7.31 -7.26
N THR A 49 -5.43 -6.27 -8.05
CA THR A 49 -4.56 -5.09 -7.98
C THR A 49 -5.39 -3.81 -7.87
N GLY A 50 -4.85 -2.79 -7.23
CA GLY A 50 -5.29 -1.44 -7.53
C GLY A 50 -4.92 -1.06 -8.96
N SER A 51 -5.44 0.07 -9.46
CA SER A 51 -5.22 0.49 -10.86
C SER A 51 -3.85 1.14 -11.13
N LEU A 52 -3.08 1.47 -10.09
CA LEU A 52 -1.79 2.14 -10.21
C LEU A 52 -0.73 1.20 -10.79
N ALA A 53 0.17 1.76 -11.63
CA ALA A 53 1.20 0.96 -12.31
C ALA A 53 2.09 0.20 -11.32
N ARG A 54 2.49 0.82 -10.21
CA ARG A 54 3.30 0.19 -9.17
C ARG A 54 2.62 -1.02 -8.49
N HIS A 55 1.28 -1.06 -8.43
CA HIS A 55 0.54 -2.23 -7.93
C HIS A 55 0.70 -3.42 -8.89
N LYS A 56 0.43 -3.18 -10.18
CA LYS A 56 0.52 -4.19 -11.23
C LYS A 56 1.96 -4.68 -11.41
N GLN A 57 2.93 -3.77 -11.39
CA GLN A 57 4.34 -4.12 -11.50
C GLN A 57 4.83 -4.98 -10.32
N THR A 58 4.36 -4.70 -9.10
CA THR A 58 4.68 -5.53 -7.94
C THR A 58 4.08 -6.93 -8.07
N ALA A 59 2.82 -7.01 -8.51
CA ALA A 59 2.16 -8.28 -8.77
C ALA A 59 2.92 -9.10 -9.84
N SER A 60 3.28 -8.46 -10.97
CA SER A 60 4.05 -9.08 -12.03
C SER A 60 5.39 -9.61 -11.54
N ALA A 61 6.17 -8.77 -10.83
CA ALA A 61 7.46 -9.17 -10.28
C ALA A 61 7.35 -10.32 -9.27
N CYS A 62 6.29 -10.35 -8.46
CA CYS A 62 6.01 -11.46 -7.55
C CYS A 62 5.72 -12.74 -8.31
N CYS A 63 4.88 -12.68 -9.35
CA CYS A 63 4.51 -13.84 -10.15
C CYS A 63 5.64 -14.38 -11.01
N GLU A 64 6.64 -13.57 -11.40
CA GLU A 64 7.85 -14.05 -12.10
C GLU A 64 8.58 -15.17 -11.34
N THR A 65 8.50 -15.20 -10.04
CA THR A 65 9.23 -16.12 -9.17
C THR A 65 8.33 -17.02 -8.32
N LEU A 66 7.03 -16.83 -8.42
CA LEU A 66 6.04 -17.69 -7.77
C LEU A 66 5.85 -18.97 -8.58
N ALA A 67 6.18 -20.12 -7.98
CA ALA A 67 5.93 -21.43 -8.58
C ALA A 67 4.44 -21.79 -8.48
N SER A 68 3.64 -21.31 -9.43
CA SER A 68 2.19 -21.49 -9.42
C SER A 68 1.60 -21.41 -10.83
N ASP A 69 0.57 -22.17 -11.09
CA ASP A 69 -0.23 -22.13 -12.34
C ASP A 69 -1.28 -21.00 -12.33
N LEU A 70 -0.91 -19.84 -11.84
CA LEU A 70 -1.81 -18.69 -11.81
C LEU A 70 -2.18 -18.26 -13.22
N ALA A 71 -3.40 -17.75 -13.36
CA ALA A 71 -3.84 -17.11 -14.60
C ALA A 71 -2.90 -15.96 -15.00
N PRO A 72 -2.69 -15.71 -16.29
CA PRO A 72 -1.85 -14.62 -16.77
C PRO A 72 -2.35 -13.27 -16.24
N ASP A 73 -1.48 -12.28 -16.18
CA ASP A 73 -1.76 -10.93 -15.65
C ASP A 73 -2.94 -10.22 -16.33
N SER A 74 -3.23 -10.55 -17.60
CA SER A 74 -4.42 -10.05 -18.31
C SER A 74 -5.76 -10.51 -17.68
N ALA A 75 -5.74 -11.54 -16.86
CA ALA A 75 -6.92 -12.05 -16.14
C ALA A 75 -7.01 -11.54 -14.68
N TRP A 76 -6.05 -10.72 -14.24
CA TRP A 76 -6.09 -10.17 -12.89
C TRP A 76 -7.17 -9.10 -12.76
N GLU A 77 -7.88 -9.17 -11.65
CA GLU A 77 -8.92 -8.19 -11.35
C GLU A 77 -8.29 -6.85 -10.91
N THR A 78 -8.85 -5.75 -11.37
CA THR A 78 -8.44 -4.41 -10.95
C THR A 78 -9.57 -3.74 -10.20
N LEU A 79 -9.36 -3.45 -8.91
CA LEU A 79 -10.31 -2.75 -8.04
C LEU A 79 -9.71 -1.41 -7.59
N ARG A 80 -10.35 -0.31 -8.02
CA ARG A 80 -9.94 1.05 -7.64
C ARG A 80 -10.07 1.33 -6.15
N GLU A 81 -10.86 0.54 -5.46
CA GLU A 81 -11.02 0.54 -4.02
C GLU A 81 -9.69 0.39 -3.28
N PHE A 82 -8.71 -0.27 -3.92
CA PHE A 82 -7.37 -0.47 -3.38
C PHE A 82 -6.33 0.56 -3.88
N ASN A 83 -6.77 1.66 -4.51
CA ASN A 83 -5.86 2.75 -4.88
C ASN A 83 -5.43 3.57 -3.66
N GLU A 84 -4.22 4.15 -3.76
CA GLU A 84 -3.72 5.10 -2.77
C GLU A 84 -4.55 6.40 -2.79
N TYR A 85 -4.53 7.14 -1.70
CA TYR A 85 -5.05 8.51 -1.61
C TYR A 85 -4.19 9.49 -2.44
N ASP A 86 -4.76 10.63 -2.78
CA ASP A 86 -4.04 11.70 -3.47
C ASP A 86 -3.16 12.50 -2.50
N HIS A 87 -1.92 12.03 -2.32
CA HIS A 87 -0.94 12.69 -1.48
C HIS A 87 -0.48 14.06 -2.06
N VAL A 88 -0.62 14.27 -3.37
CA VAL A 88 -0.26 15.53 -4.02
C VAL A 88 -1.25 16.61 -3.61
N GLN A 89 -2.54 16.32 -3.76
CA GLN A 89 -3.59 17.24 -3.28
C GLN A 89 -3.43 17.52 -1.78
N MET A 90 -3.17 16.49 -1.00
CA MET A 90 -2.99 16.61 0.44
C MET A 90 -1.83 17.55 0.81
N LEU A 91 -0.68 17.43 0.13
CA LEU A 91 0.47 18.31 0.32
C LEU A 91 0.15 19.74 -0.11
N HIS A 92 -0.47 19.95 -1.28
CA HIS A 92 -0.84 21.27 -1.79
C HIS A 92 -1.82 22.01 -0.86
N ARG A 93 -2.74 21.28 -0.21
CA ARG A 93 -3.68 21.88 0.73
C ARG A 93 -3.04 22.29 2.06
N GLN A 94 -1.98 21.58 2.47
CA GLN A 94 -1.24 21.91 3.68
C GLN A 94 -0.21 23.01 3.44
N GLU A 95 0.52 22.92 2.33
CA GLU A 95 1.61 23.83 1.96
C GLU A 95 1.50 24.16 0.47
N PRO A 96 0.87 25.31 0.12
CA PRO A 96 0.65 25.70 -1.27
C PRO A 96 1.93 25.81 -2.11
N GLY A 97 3.09 25.98 -1.46
CA GLY A 97 4.40 26.02 -2.13
C GLY A 97 4.69 24.73 -2.94
N PHE A 98 4.09 23.60 -2.59
CA PHE A 98 4.25 22.37 -3.38
C PHE A 98 3.67 22.45 -4.79
N ALA A 99 2.83 23.43 -5.09
CA ALA A 99 2.36 23.69 -6.45
C ALA A 99 3.41 24.38 -7.34
N ASP A 100 4.46 24.95 -6.73
CA ASP A 100 5.56 25.62 -7.42
C ASP A 100 6.82 24.72 -7.48
N PRO A 101 7.24 24.23 -8.67
CA PRO A 101 8.47 23.46 -8.80
C PRO A 101 9.74 24.15 -8.29
N ALA A 102 9.79 25.49 -8.36
CA ALA A 102 10.95 26.24 -7.86
C ALA A 102 11.00 26.20 -6.32
N TRP A 103 9.86 26.32 -5.67
CA TRP A 103 9.74 26.16 -4.22
C TRP A 103 10.15 24.75 -3.75
N VAL A 104 9.62 23.72 -4.45
CA VAL A 104 9.98 22.31 -4.17
C VAL A 104 11.47 22.07 -4.33
N LYS A 105 12.07 22.61 -5.42
CA LYS A 105 13.52 22.53 -5.63
C LYS A 105 14.30 23.20 -4.50
N ALA A 106 13.91 24.40 -4.09
CA ALA A 106 14.56 25.11 -2.98
C ALA A 106 14.47 24.33 -1.66
N LEU A 107 13.29 23.73 -1.36
CA LEU A 107 13.12 22.86 -0.18
C LEU A 107 14.16 21.73 -0.15
N PHE A 108 14.40 21.06 -1.28
CA PHE A 108 15.29 19.90 -1.32
C PHE A 108 16.77 20.24 -1.50
N MET A 109 17.10 21.42 -2.06
CA MET A 109 18.49 21.83 -2.35
C MET A 109 19.06 22.76 -1.30
N ASP A 110 18.26 23.65 -0.73
CA ASP A 110 18.73 24.76 0.09
C ASP A 110 18.40 24.59 1.59
N HIS A 111 17.46 23.68 1.94
CA HIS A 111 17.12 23.45 3.34
C HIS A 111 18.19 22.61 4.05
N PRO A 112 18.61 22.96 5.28
CA PRO A 112 19.66 22.22 6.02
C PRO A 112 19.31 20.74 6.25
N ASP A 113 18.04 20.41 6.43
CA ASP A 113 17.55 19.03 6.59
C ASP A 113 16.24 18.85 5.80
N PRO A 114 16.33 18.69 4.47
CA PRO A 114 15.16 18.66 3.60
C PRO A 114 14.24 17.44 3.87
N ARG A 115 14.84 16.31 4.28
CA ARG A 115 14.05 15.10 4.57
C ARG A 115 13.19 15.26 5.82
N LYS A 116 13.76 15.86 6.86
CA LYS A 116 13.04 16.11 8.12
C LYS A 116 11.93 17.14 7.91
N GLU A 117 12.21 18.20 7.15
CA GLU A 117 11.23 19.23 6.84
C GLU A 117 10.08 18.66 5.98
N PHE A 118 10.40 17.91 4.93
CA PHE A 118 9.38 17.20 4.16
C PHE A 118 8.52 16.28 5.03
N GLN A 119 9.14 15.52 5.94
CA GLN A 119 8.43 14.66 6.87
C GLN A 119 7.50 15.44 7.80
N ARG A 120 7.94 16.60 8.28
CA ARG A 120 7.13 17.50 9.13
C ARG A 120 5.90 17.98 8.37
N ILE A 121 6.09 18.46 7.14
CA ILE A 121 5.00 18.96 6.29
C ILE A 121 4.04 17.81 5.94
N PHE A 122 4.55 16.66 5.55
CA PHE A 122 3.75 15.50 5.21
C PHE A 122 2.90 15.03 6.40
N SER A 123 3.49 14.99 7.59
CA SER A 123 2.76 14.60 8.82
C SER A 123 1.64 15.59 9.16
N ALA A 124 1.89 16.89 8.98
CA ALA A 124 0.89 17.93 9.18
C ALA A 124 -0.24 17.84 8.13
N ALA A 125 0.11 17.60 6.86
CA ALA A 125 -0.84 17.40 5.77
C ALA A 125 -1.75 16.19 6.03
N PHE A 126 -1.16 15.09 6.49
CA PHE A 126 -1.90 13.88 6.82
C PHE A 126 -2.83 14.09 8.02
N ALA A 127 -2.35 14.76 9.07
CA ALA A 127 -3.17 15.08 10.25
C ALA A 127 -4.35 16.00 9.89
N ARG A 128 -4.13 17.00 9.00
CA ARG A 128 -5.16 17.89 8.48
C ARG A 128 -6.25 17.12 7.72
N TRP A 129 -5.85 16.18 6.86
CA TRP A 129 -6.77 15.36 6.07
C TRP A 129 -7.59 14.41 6.94
N ILE A 130 -6.97 13.73 7.90
CA ILE A 130 -7.65 12.81 8.84
C ILE A 130 -8.58 13.56 9.80
N GLY A 131 -8.23 14.79 10.16
CA GLY A 131 -8.95 15.56 11.19
C GLY A 131 -10.40 15.91 10.87
N GLY A 132 -10.82 15.79 9.60
CA GLY A 132 -12.20 16.00 9.16
C GLY A 132 -12.69 17.46 9.15
N GLN A 133 -11.91 18.40 9.71
CA GLN A 133 -12.31 19.82 9.78
C GLN A 133 -12.18 20.53 8.42
N HIS A 134 -11.54 19.90 7.45
CA HIS A 134 -11.21 20.44 6.15
C HIS A 134 -11.67 19.56 4.99
N ASP A 135 -12.67 18.72 5.22
CA ASP A 135 -13.14 17.73 4.24
C ASP A 135 -13.54 18.34 2.89
N ALA A 136 -14.10 19.57 2.91
CA ALA A 136 -14.49 20.29 1.71
C ALA A 136 -13.30 20.71 0.80
N ASP A 137 -12.08 20.65 1.29
CA ASP A 137 -10.87 21.00 0.53
C ASP A 137 -10.33 19.82 -0.32
N TYR A 138 -10.87 18.62 -0.13
CA TYR A 138 -10.36 17.39 -0.75
C TYR A 138 -11.41 16.76 -1.66
N ASP A 139 -10.98 16.27 -2.82
CA ASP A 139 -11.82 15.49 -3.72
C ASP A 139 -12.25 14.16 -3.08
N GLU A 140 -11.38 13.57 -2.26
CA GLU A 140 -11.66 12.40 -1.44
C GLU A 140 -11.24 12.66 0.02
N PRO A 141 -12.17 13.09 0.91
CA PRO A 141 -11.93 13.21 2.33
C PRO A 141 -11.58 11.86 2.98
N TRP A 142 -10.90 11.89 4.13
CA TRP A 142 -10.47 10.69 4.85
C TRP A 142 -11.58 9.64 5.03
N GLN A 143 -12.78 10.07 5.43
CA GLN A 143 -13.88 9.14 5.66
C GLN A 143 -14.37 8.47 4.37
N ALA A 144 -14.35 9.19 3.23
CA ALA A 144 -14.69 8.64 1.93
C ALA A 144 -13.62 7.63 1.46
N PHE A 145 -12.34 7.98 1.59
CA PHE A 145 -11.21 7.08 1.31
C PHE A 145 -11.30 5.79 2.14
N ARG A 146 -11.47 5.93 3.45
CA ARG A 146 -11.63 4.80 4.37
C ARG A 146 -12.82 3.91 4.00
N ALA A 147 -13.97 4.50 3.74
CA ALA A 147 -15.16 3.77 3.32
C ALA A 147 -14.94 3.03 1.99
N ARG A 148 -14.22 3.65 1.03
CA ARG A 148 -13.85 3.01 -0.24
C ARG A 148 -12.97 1.77 -0.01
N CYS A 149 -11.95 1.87 0.82
CA CYS A 149 -11.06 0.74 1.13
C CYS A 149 -11.81 -0.41 1.83
N ILE A 150 -12.72 -0.10 2.74
CA ILE A 150 -13.57 -1.10 3.41
C ILE A 150 -14.49 -1.79 2.41
N ARG A 151 -15.14 -1.04 1.51
CA ARG A 151 -15.94 -1.65 0.42
C ARG A 151 -15.12 -2.60 -0.44
N GLY A 152 -13.86 -2.26 -0.75
CA GLY A 152 -12.97 -3.18 -1.47
C GLY A 152 -12.78 -4.51 -0.74
N LEU A 153 -12.59 -4.46 0.58
CA LEU A 153 -12.51 -5.67 1.41
C LEU A 153 -13.83 -6.47 1.38
N GLU A 154 -14.96 -5.81 1.52
CA GLU A 154 -16.29 -6.43 1.48
C GLU A 154 -16.57 -7.11 0.13
N ILE A 155 -16.28 -6.43 -1.00
CA ILE A 155 -16.39 -7.01 -2.36
C ILE A 155 -15.60 -8.31 -2.48
N LEU A 156 -14.40 -8.35 -1.94
CA LEU A 156 -13.58 -9.58 -1.99
C LEU A 156 -14.15 -10.68 -1.13
N ILE A 157 -14.63 -10.38 0.07
CA ILE A 157 -15.22 -11.37 0.98
C ILE A 157 -16.50 -11.96 0.39
N ASP A 158 -17.38 -11.11 -0.15
CA ASP A 158 -18.67 -11.51 -0.71
C ASP A 158 -18.53 -12.33 -2.00
N SER A 159 -17.48 -12.06 -2.80
CA SER A 159 -17.20 -12.77 -4.05
C SER A 159 -16.30 -13.99 -3.89
N ALA A 160 -15.75 -14.21 -2.70
CA ALA A 160 -14.76 -15.26 -2.49
C ALA A 160 -15.39 -16.66 -2.46
N ALA A 161 -14.74 -17.62 -3.12
CA ALA A 161 -15.04 -19.02 -2.95
C ALA A 161 -14.59 -19.52 -1.56
N ARG A 162 -15.16 -20.68 -1.15
CA ARG A 162 -14.80 -21.28 0.13
C ARG A 162 -13.29 -21.56 0.21
N SER A 163 -12.67 -21.12 1.29
CA SER A 163 -11.23 -21.31 1.58
C SER A 163 -10.29 -20.72 0.52
N GLN A 164 -10.75 -19.75 -0.26
CA GLN A 164 -9.94 -19.07 -1.27
C GLN A 164 -8.85 -18.22 -0.63
N HIS A 165 -7.65 -18.20 -1.25
CA HIS A 165 -6.57 -17.28 -0.90
C HIS A 165 -6.42 -16.20 -1.98
N ILE A 166 -6.73 -14.96 -1.62
CA ILE A 166 -6.72 -13.79 -2.49
C ILE A 166 -5.49 -12.94 -2.14
N ALA A 167 -4.63 -12.67 -3.11
CA ALA A 167 -3.55 -11.70 -2.99
C ALA A 167 -3.99 -10.35 -3.57
N VAL A 168 -3.84 -9.27 -2.80
CA VAL A 168 -4.23 -7.90 -3.19
C VAL A 168 -3.00 -7.00 -3.19
N PHE A 169 -2.55 -6.58 -4.36
CA PHE A 169 -1.44 -5.65 -4.49
C PHE A 169 -1.96 -4.20 -4.45
N THR A 170 -1.54 -3.47 -3.42
CA THR A 170 -2.09 -2.16 -3.05
C THR A 170 -1.01 -1.22 -2.48
N SER A 171 -1.42 -0.24 -1.71
CA SER A 171 -0.56 0.79 -1.07
C SER A 171 -0.72 0.82 0.44
N GLY A 172 0.12 1.63 1.10
CA GLY A 172 0.11 1.78 2.55
C GLY A 172 -1.20 2.34 3.10
N GLY A 173 -1.80 3.30 2.40
CA GLY A 173 -3.07 3.90 2.81
C GLY A 173 -4.22 2.91 2.93
N PRO A 174 -4.55 2.14 1.88
CA PRO A 174 -5.60 1.11 1.97
C PRO A 174 -5.32 0.05 3.03
N ILE A 175 -4.06 -0.42 3.17
CA ILE A 175 -3.68 -1.37 4.22
C ILE A 175 -3.96 -0.77 5.61
N SER A 176 -3.58 0.48 5.82
CA SER A 176 -3.76 1.18 7.10
C SER A 176 -5.24 1.42 7.41
N ALA A 177 -6.03 1.85 6.42
CA ALA A 177 -7.46 2.09 6.58
C ALA A 177 -8.24 0.80 6.93
N ILE A 178 -7.94 -0.30 6.24
CA ILE A 178 -8.54 -1.61 6.50
C ILE A 178 -8.10 -2.14 7.88
N THR A 179 -6.81 -2.04 8.20
CA THR A 179 -6.30 -2.46 9.53
C THR A 179 -6.94 -1.66 10.65
N GLN A 180 -7.01 -0.33 10.50
CA GLN A 180 -7.65 0.57 11.45
C GLN A 180 -9.11 0.18 11.67
N HIS A 181 -9.85 -0.14 10.61
CA HIS A 181 -11.23 -0.60 10.70
C HIS A 181 -11.37 -1.93 11.47
N LEU A 182 -10.56 -2.94 11.12
CA LEU A 182 -10.62 -4.26 11.75
C LEU A 182 -10.26 -4.24 13.24
N LEU A 183 -9.29 -3.40 13.62
CA LEU A 183 -8.85 -3.24 15.00
C LEU A 183 -9.63 -2.17 15.77
N LYS A 184 -10.57 -1.47 15.13
CA LYS A 184 -11.34 -0.35 15.71
C LYS A 184 -10.46 0.73 16.32
N MET A 185 -9.33 1.02 15.66
CA MET A 185 -8.38 2.03 16.11
C MET A 185 -8.93 3.44 15.83
N PRO A 186 -8.57 4.46 16.63
CA PRO A 186 -8.85 5.85 16.30
C PRO A 186 -8.22 6.26 14.96
N ASP A 187 -8.85 7.19 14.24
CA ASP A 187 -8.34 7.69 12.96
C ASP A 187 -6.92 8.30 13.09
N SER A 188 -6.61 8.93 14.23
CA SER A 188 -5.28 9.48 14.53
C SER A 188 -4.14 8.46 14.48
N GLU A 189 -4.43 7.18 14.68
CA GLU A 189 -3.42 6.12 14.64
C GLU A 189 -3.15 5.62 13.20
N ALA A 190 -4.05 5.90 12.25
CA ALA A 190 -3.88 5.49 10.85
C ALA A 190 -2.63 6.11 10.22
N ALA A 191 -2.26 7.34 10.58
CA ALA A 191 -1.06 8.01 10.11
C ALA A 191 0.23 7.28 10.54
N LYS A 192 0.30 6.89 11.81
CA LYS A 192 1.45 6.15 12.37
C LYS A 192 1.57 4.79 11.69
N LEU A 193 0.44 4.10 11.55
CA LEU A 193 0.41 2.81 10.88
C LEU A 193 0.88 2.93 9.44
N ASN A 194 0.34 3.89 8.67
CA ASN A 194 0.73 4.10 7.27
C ASN A 194 2.24 4.35 7.11
N SER A 195 2.84 5.09 8.02
CA SER A 195 4.29 5.38 7.98
C SER A 195 5.16 4.16 8.28
N SER A 196 4.62 3.15 8.95
CA SER A 196 5.34 1.93 9.36
C SER A 196 5.23 0.77 8.38
N ILE A 197 4.26 0.79 7.45
CA ILE A 197 4.09 -0.30 6.48
C ILE A 197 5.29 -0.34 5.53
N ILE A 198 5.96 -1.47 5.46
CA ILE A 198 7.17 -1.70 4.63
C ILE A 198 6.77 -2.01 3.18
N ASN A 199 7.57 -1.55 2.21
CA ASN A 199 7.36 -1.90 0.80
C ASN A 199 7.44 -3.42 0.60
N ALA A 200 6.55 -3.97 -0.19
CA ALA A 200 6.33 -5.40 -0.43
C ALA A 200 6.08 -6.25 0.83
N SER A 201 5.74 -5.62 1.97
CA SER A 201 5.25 -6.35 3.14
C SER A 201 3.86 -6.91 2.92
N THR A 202 3.51 -7.91 3.72
CA THR A 202 2.21 -8.59 3.67
C THR A 202 1.41 -8.34 4.94
N THR A 203 0.11 -8.11 4.79
CA THR A 203 -0.87 -8.02 5.88
C THR A 203 -1.96 -9.05 5.63
N LYS A 204 -2.11 -10.02 6.52
CA LYS A 204 -2.99 -11.17 6.35
C LYS A 204 -4.29 -11.01 7.13
N ILE A 205 -5.40 -11.20 6.43
CA ILE A 205 -6.76 -11.19 6.96
C ILE A 205 -7.35 -12.59 6.75
N LEU A 206 -7.94 -13.15 7.79
CA LEU A 206 -8.71 -14.38 7.72
C LEU A 206 -10.19 -14.03 7.73
N PHE A 207 -10.98 -14.73 6.90
CA PHE A 207 -12.41 -14.49 6.83
C PHE A 207 -13.23 -15.78 6.67
N GLN A 208 -14.43 -15.72 7.18
CA GLN A 208 -15.52 -16.69 6.97
C GLN A 208 -16.85 -15.96 7.15
N PRO A 209 -18.00 -16.53 6.77
CA PRO A 209 -19.29 -15.89 6.96
C PRO A 209 -19.48 -15.33 8.38
N GLY A 210 -19.71 -14.01 8.48
CA GLY A 210 -19.93 -13.31 9.75
C GLY A 210 -18.68 -13.06 10.60
N HIS A 211 -17.48 -13.45 10.13
CA HIS A 211 -16.25 -13.24 10.90
C HIS A 211 -15.08 -12.85 10.01
N VAL A 212 -14.45 -11.72 10.33
CA VAL A 212 -13.25 -11.20 9.68
C VAL A 212 -12.25 -10.79 10.74
N THR A 213 -11.00 -11.20 10.62
CA THR A 213 -9.97 -10.89 11.62
C THR A 213 -8.60 -10.66 10.97
N LEU A 214 -7.85 -9.71 11.53
CA LEU A 214 -6.44 -9.50 11.21
C LEU A 214 -5.61 -10.65 11.81
N SER A 215 -4.82 -11.35 10.99
CA SER A 215 -3.97 -12.46 11.41
C SER A 215 -2.51 -12.08 11.53
N ALA A 216 -2.02 -11.22 10.60
CA ALA A 216 -0.66 -10.70 10.63
C ALA A 216 -0.65 -9.30 10.02
N LEU A 217 0.19 -8.43 10.53
CA LEU A 217 0.35 -7.05 10.06
C LEU A 217 1.79 -6.81 9.65
N ASN A 218 1.98 -6.20 8.46
CA ASN A 218 3.27 -5.67 7.99
C ASN A 218 4.43 -6.71 8.06
N SER A 219 4.12 -7.98 7.78
CA SER A 219 5.13 -9.05 7.80
C SER A 219 6.10 -8.88 6.63
N HIS A 220 7.39 -8.91 6.91
CA HIS A 220 8.50 -8.76 5.96
C HIS A 220 9.59 -9.81 6.17
N ALA A 221 9.25 -10.95 6.75
CA ALA A 221 10.16 -12.06 7.05
C ALA A 221 10.93 -12.56 5.81
N HIS A 222 10.36 -12.40 4.61
CA HIS A 222 11.02 -12.71 3.35
C HIS A 222 12.27 -11.86 3.07
N PHE A 223 12.41 -10.69 3.68
CA PHE A 223 13.60 -9.86 3.62
C PHE A 223 14.59 -10.19 4.73
N GLU A 224 14.12 -10.50 5.92
CA GLU A 224 14.95 -10.79 7.09
C GLU A 224 15.81 -12.05 6.91
N ARG A 225 15.36 -12.99 6.06
CA ARG A 225 16.13 -14.19 5.71
C ARG A 225 17.35 -13.92 4.83
N LEU A 226 17.41 -12.75 4.19
CA LEU A 226 18.47 -12.38 3.25
C LEU A 226 19.58 -11.64 4.02
N SER A 227 20.64 -12.35 4.38
CA SER A 227 21.77 -11.77 5.08
C SER A 227 22.57 -10.81 4.16
N GLY A 228 22.93 -9.65 4.67
CA GLY A 228 23.86 -8.71 4.04
C GLY A 228 23.25 -7.66 3.11
N GLU A 229 21.93 -7.64 2.90
CA GLU A 229 21.28 -6.68 2.03
C GLU A 229 20.06 -6.03 2.71
N SER A 230 20.03 -4.69 2.71
CA SER A 230 18.87 -3.97 3.22
C SER A 230 17.81 -3.80 2.13
N LEU A 231 16.82 -4.71 2.10
CA LEU A 231 15.65 -4.59 1.23
C LEU A 231 14.48 -3.89 1.93
N ILE A 232 14.62 -3.52 3.18
CA ILE A 232 13.57 -2.87 3.96
C ILE A 232 13.53 -1.39 3.61
N THR A 233 12.41 -0.95 3.04
CA THR A 233 12.16 0.45 2.71
C THR A 233 10.72 0.83 3.08
N TYR A 234 10.51 2.08 3.42
CA TYR A 234 9.22 2.60 3.88
C TYR A 234 8.54 3.51 2.84
N ARG A 235 9.27 3.86 1.76
CA ARG A 235 8.82 4.77 0.69
C ARG A 235 9.37 4.36 -0.66
#